data_2f7e597c269e81fdc0c7088de2547132
#
_entry.id   2f7e597c269e81fdc0c7088de2547132
#
_cell.length_a   1.000
_cell.length_b   1.000
_cell.length_c   1.000
_cell.angle_alpha   90.00
_cell.angle_beta   90.00
_cell.angle_gamma   90.00
#
_symmetry.space_group_name_H-M   'P 1'
#
loop_
_entity.id
_entity.type
_entity.pdbx_description
1 polymer ?
#
loop_
_entity_poly.entity_id
_entity_poly.type
_entity_poly.pdbx_seq_one_letter_code
_entity_poly.pdbx_strand_id
1 'polypeptide(L)'
;MKKKLAALLLAAASAMVFTGCGSSDNQSKGGVDKKVQIEYWHVASESFGGTTVKELVADFNAKHPNIQVVEKYNPDMYKGLTQNLQAAIASGKNPDVVQMGWSYLNYAAENLKYTDLQPMIEKQAPEDKNFLKENYLPNVLALAQTDDGKQIGIPYSISVPVLFYNPEIFTAAGLDPNNPPKTWKEVVSAAKQIKEKTGNMGFFMQEYADNWTQQAIIESNGGSMLKNEGGKVKAGFDTPEAAAAYQLLADMVKDGNGLHATNEEGFQAYLPGKLGMVCTTIGK
;
A
#
# COMPACT_ATOMS: atom_id res chain seq x y z
N MET A 1 48.69 -30.33 -33.70
CA MET A 1 48.17 -30.07 -35.06
C MET A 1 47.14 -28.97 -34.95
N LYS A 2 47.53 -27.74 -35.28
CA LYS A 2 47.08 -26.96 -36.46
C LYS A 2 45.55 -26.79 -36.50
N LYS A 3 44.89 -25.60 -36.48
CA LYS A 3 45.13 -24.25 -37.07
C LYS A 3 44.15 -23.29 -36.36
N LYS A 4 44.45 -22.13 -35.89
CA LYS A 4 44.51 -20.80 -36.50
C LYS A 4 43.53 -20.53 -37.63
N LEU A 5 42.68 -19.49 -37.43
CA LEU A 5 42.28 -18.40 -38.33
C LEU A 5 40.98 -17.80 -37.79
N ALA A 6 40.62 -16.57 -37.87
CA ALA A 6 41.25 -15.29 -38.15
C ALA A 6 40.21 -14.23 -37.76
N ALA A 7 40.66 -13.14 -37.24
CA ALA A 7 39.91 -11.93 -37.03
C ALA A 7 39.55 -11.30 -38.38
N LEU A 8 38.36 -10.68 -38.49
CA LEU A 8 38.11 -9.64 -39.47
C LEU A 8 37.29 -8.53 -38.83
N LEU A 9 37.96 -7.42 -38.62
CA LEU A 9 37.41 -6.09 -38.37
C LEU A 9 36.54 -5.65 -39.58
N LEU A 10 35.41 -5.01 -39.30
CA LEU A 10 34.88 -3.99 -40.19
C LEU A 10 34.37 -2.82 -39.33
N ALA A 11 35.21 -1.81 -39.20
CA ALA A 11 34.87 -0.48 -38.79
C ALA A 11 34.21 0.23 -39.98
N ALA A 12 32.98 0.66 -39.86
CA ALA A 12 32.39 1.63 -40.75
C ALA A 12 32.07 2.90 -39.96
N ALA A 13 32.98 3.82 -40.07
CA ALA A 13 32.76 5.22 -39.64
C ALA A 13 31.81 5.88 -40.63
N SER A 14 30.70 6.39 -40.12
CA SER A 14 29.88 7.36 -40.86
C SER A 14 29.90 8.66 -40.09
N ALA A 15 30.77 9.54 -40.49
CA ALA A 15 30.77 10.94 -40.13
C ALA A 15 29.56 11.61 -40.81
N MET A 16 28.63 12.16 -40.00
CA MET A 16 27.69 13.15 -40.50
C MET A 16 28.05 14.52 -39.95
N VAL A 17 28.30 15.34 -40.91
CA VAL A 17 28.77 16.73 -40.86
C VAL A 17 27.68 17.60 -40.21
N PHE A 18 28.04 18.33 -39.18
CA PHE A 18 27.30 19.51 -38.72
C PHE A 18 27.66 20.67 -39.59
N THR A 19 26.70 21.15 -40.34
CA THR A 19 26.77 22.48 -40.99
C THR A 19 25.52 23.26 -40.68
N GLY A 20 25.69 24.47 -40.24
CA GLY A 20 24.81 25.57 -40.56
C GLY A 20 24.17 26.30 -39.39
N CYS A 21 24.89 27.26 -38.81
CA CYS A 21 24.25 28.44 -38.23
C CYS A 21 23.42 29.16 -39.28
N GLY A 22 22.18 29.46 -38.91
CA GLY A 22 21.33 30.39 -39.66
C GLY A 22 20.36 31.05 -38.71
N SER A 23 20.71 32.23 -38.24
CA SER A 23 19.77 33.12 -37.55
C SER A 23 18.67 33.49 -38.55
N SER A 24 17.42 33.23 -38.17
CA SER A 24 16.27 33.91 -38.75
C SER A 24 15.19 33.99 -37.68
N ASP A 25 15.01 35.19 -37.18
CA ASP A 25 13.80 35.61 -36.50
C ASP A 25 12.58 35.26 -37.35
N ASN A 26 11.81 34.30 -36.84
CA ASN A 26 10.43 34.15 -37.30
C ASN A 26 9.56 33.90 -36.07
N GLN A 27 8.88 34.93 -35.66
CA GLN A 27 7.76 34.84 -34.72
C GLN A 27 6.71 33.89 -35.32
N SER A 28 6.76 32.63 -34.95
CA SER A 28 5.66 31.69 -35.14
C SER A 28 4.78 31.73 -33.92
N LYS A 29 3.72 32.53 -33.98
CA LYS A 29 2.51 32.37 -33.21
C LYS A 29 1.96 30.97 -33.53
N GLY A 30 1.96 30.09 -32.54
CA GLY A 30 1.38 28.77 -32.68
C GLY A 30 2.08 27.78 -31.72
N GLY A 31 2.15 28.12 -30.43
CA GLY A 31 2.49 27.13 -29.41
C GLY A 31 1.36 26.11 -29.37
N VAL A 32 1.56 24.93 -29.94
CA VAL A 32 0.82 23.73 -29.52
C VAL A 32 1.19 23.58 -28.07
N ASP A 33 0.27 23.87 -27.14
CA ASP A 33 0.45 23.66 -25.72
C ASP A 33 0.86 22.20 -25.51
N LYS A 34 2.13 22.00 -25.20
CA LYS A 34 2.69 20.69 -25.06
C LYS A 34 2.06 20.08 -23.81
N LYS A 35 1.17 19.09 -24.01
CA LYS A 35 0.48 18.42 -22.93
C LYS A 35 1.51 17.86 -21.92
N VAL A 36 1.39 18.24 -20.64
CA VAL A 36 2.26 17.73 -19.57
C VAL A 36 1.80 16.33 -19.22
N GLN A 37 2.71 15.35 -19.29
CA GLN A 37 2.43 13.99 -18.85
C GLN A 37 2.90 13.82 -17.42
N ILE A 38 2.05 13.18 -16.58
CA ILE A 38 2.31 12.81 -15.18
C ILE A 38 2.17 11.30 -15.07
N GLU A 39 3.22 10.62 -14.65
CA GLU A 39 3.18 9.19 -14.37
C GLU A 39 2.78 8.94 -12.91
N TYR A 40 1.65 8.25 -12.70
CA TYR A 40 1.11 7.88 -11.39
C TYR A 40 1.21 6.37 -11.15
N TRP A 41 1.97 5.96 -10.13
CA TRP A 41 2.11 4.56 -9.75
C TRP A 41 1.22 4.20 -8.57
N HIS A 42 0.48 3.10 -8.68
CA HIS A 42 -0.43 2.62 -7.66
C HIS A 42 -0.41 1.09 -7.52
N VAL A 43 -1.06 0.57 -6.47
CA VAL A 43 -1.13 -0.86 -6.14
C VAL A 43 -2.52 -1.47 -6.31
N ALA A 44 -3.48 -0.70 -6.82
CA ALA A 44 -4.85 -1.15 -7.01
C ALA A 44 -4.95 -2.11 -8.21
N SER A 45 -5.10 -3.43 -7.96
CA SER A 45 -5.46 -4.41 -8.98
C SER A 45 -6.92 -4.23 -9.42
N GLU A 46 -7.34 -4.88 -10.51
CA GLU A 46 -8.74 -4.80 -10.98
C GLU A 46 -9.73 -5.26 -9.91
N SER A 47 -9.41 -6.30 -9.15
CA SER A 47 -10.22 -6.78 -8.03
C SER A 47 -10.09 -5.94 -6.76
N PHE A 48 -9.21 -4.96 -6.73
CA PHE A 48 -8.89 -4.10 -5.57
C PHE A 48 -8.87 -2.62 -5.96
N GLY A 49 -9.96 -2.15 -6.56
CA GLY A 49 -10.16 -0.74 -6.87
C GLY A 49 -9.46 -0.21 -8.13
N GLY A 50 -8.79 -1.07 -8.93
CA GLY A 50 -8.08 -0.63 -10.14
C GLY A 50 -9.01 -0.02 -11.19
N THR A 51 -10.22 -0.54 -11.35
CA THR A 51 -11.24 0.05 -12.23
C THR A 51 -11.57 1.48 -11.80
N THR A 52 -11.77 1.71 -10.51
CA THR A 52 -12.04 3.05 -9.96
C THR A 52 -10.87 4.01 -10.19
N VAL A 53 -9.62 3.54 -10.05
CA VAL A 53 -8.43 4.36 -10.35
C VAL A 53 -8.43 4.77 -11.83
N LYS A 54 -8.71 3.85 -12.75
CA LYS A 54 -8.80 4.14 -14.19
C LYS A 54 -9.88 5.18 -14.48
N GLU A 55 -11.05 5.06 -13.87
CA GLU A 55 -12.15 6.01 -14.01
C GLU A 55 -11.79 7.40 -13.47
N LEU A 56 -11.18 7.48 -12.29
CA LEU A 56 -10.70 8.75 -11.71
C LEU A 56 -9.65 9.43 -12.58
N VAL A 57 -8.70 8.66 -13.13
CA VAL A 57 -7.68 9.18 -14.04
C VAL A 57 -8.32 9.66 -15.36
N ALA A 58 -9.28 8.93 -15.90
CA ALA A 58 -10.00 9.35 -17.11
C ALA A 58 -10.78 10.64 -16.87
N ASP A 59 -11.48 10.76 -15.75
CA ASP A 59 -12.23 11.96 -15.37
C ASP A 59 -11.30 13.17 -15.16
N PHE A 60 -10.18 12.98 -14.48
CA PHE A 60 -9.16 14.02 -14.31
C PHE A 60 -8.63 14.49 -15.67
N ASN A 61 -8.24 13.57 -16.54
CA ASN A 61 -7.71 13.88 -17.87
C ASN A 61 -8.72 14.61 -18.75
N ALA A 62 -10.00 14.29 -18.61
CA ALA A 62 -11.08 14.99 -19.34
C ALA A 62 -11.26 16.43 -18.86
N LYS A 63 -11.08 16.69 -17.56
CA LYS A 63 -11.21 18.03 -16.95
C LYS A 63 -9.96 18.89 -17.12
N HIS A 64 -8.81 18.28 -17.38
CA HIS A 64 -7.52 18.97 -17.48
C HIS A 64 -6.84 18.72 -18.85
N PRO A 65 -7.29 19.38 -19.94
CA PRO A 65 -6.85 19.06 -21.29
C PRO A 65 -5.34 19.24 -21.53
N ASN A 66 -4.68 20.07 -20.72
CA ASN A 66 -3.24 20.34 -20.82
C ASN A 66 -2.39 19.39 -19.96
N ILE A 67 -3.03 18.50 -19.19
CA ILE A 67 -2.35 17.52 -18.33
C ILE A 67 -2.82 16.12 -18.73
N GLN A 68 -1.90 15.18 -18.80
CA GLN A 68 -2.18 13.78 -19.06
C GLN A 68 -1.61 12.94 -17.92
N VAL A 69 -2.45 12.46 -17.04
CA VAL A 69 -2.06 11.42 -16.08
C VAL A 69 -2.06 10.07 -16.77
N VAL A 70 -0.96 9.33 -16.61
CA VAL A 70 -0.81 7.93 -17.04
C VAL A 70 -0.64 7.09 -15.80
N GLU A 71 -1.65 6.29 -15.47
CA GLU A 71 -1.59 5.41 -14.33
C GLU A 71 -0.80 4.13 -14.64
N LYS A 72 -0.10 3.61 -13.64
CA LYS A 72 0.66 2.37 -13.72
C LYS A 72 0.43 1.51 -12.50
N TYR A 73 -0.25 0.39 -12.71
CA TYR A 73 -0.41 -0.62 -11.69
C TYR A 73 0.92 -1.33 -11.38
N ASN A 74 1.23 -1.50 -10.11
CA ASN A 74 2.37 -2.27 -9.61
C ASN A 74 1.87 -3.48 -8.83
N PRO A 75 2.18 -4.71 -9.25
CA PRO A 75 1.79 -5.92 -8.54
C PRO A 75 2.55 -6.08 -7.22
N ASP A 76 2.10 -7.04 -6.40
CA ASP A 76 2.70 -7.37 -5.10
C ASP A 76 2.63 -6.22 -4.07
N MET A 77 1.55 -5.43 -4.16
CA MET A 77 1.22 -4.34 -3.25
C MET A 77 2.39 -3.36 -3.06
N TYR A 78 2.49 -2.74 -1.89
CA TYR A 78 3.51 -1.72 -1.62
C TYR A 78 4.95 -2.25 -1.62
N LYS A 79 5.15 -3.54 -1.38
CA LYS A 79 6.48 -4.17 -1.49
C LYS A 79 6.97 -4.17 -2.93
N GLY A 80 6.16 -4.67 -3.84
CA GLY A 80 6.48 -4.70 -5.27
C GLY A 80 6.63 -3.29 -5.84
N LEU A 81 5.72 -2.37 -5.48
CA LEU A 81 5.81 -0.98 -5.88
C LEU A 81 7.13 -0.34 -5.42
N THR A 82 7.53 -0.53 -4.15
CA THR A 82 8.77 0.04 -3.62
C THR A 82 10.00 -0.51 -4.30
N GLN A 83 10.04 -1.81 -4.60
CA GLN A 83 11.14 -2.43 -5.36
C GLN A 83 11.24 -1.88 -6.79
N ASN A 84 10.09 -1.74 -7.47
CA ASN A 84 10.02 -1.15 -8.81
C ASN A 84 10.46 0.32 -8.79
N LEU A 85 10.07 1.09 -7.76
CA LEU A 85 10.46 2.48 -7.58
C LEU A 85 11.98 2.61 -7.40
N GLN A 86 12.59 1.77 -6.55
CA GLN A 86 14.04 1.75 -6.37
C GLN A 86 14.78 1.47 -7.68
N ALA A 87 14.31 0.49 -8.47
CA ALA A 87 14.88 0.17 -9.77
C ALA A 87 14.71 1.31 -10.79
N ALA A 88 13.56 1.98 -10.79
CA ALA A 88 13.29 3.13 -11.65
C ALA A 88 14.20 4.31 -11.30
N ILE A 89 14.34 4.65 -10.02
CA ILE A 89 15.25 5.69 -9.52
C ILE A 89 16.70 5.39 -9.94
N ALA A 90 17.16 4.16 -9.76
CA ALA A 90 18.50 3.75 -10.15
C ALA A 90 18.76 3.88 -11.67
N SER A 91 17.72 3.77 -12.49
CA SER A 91 17.78 3.95 -13.94
C SER A 91 17.48 5.38 -14.43
N GLY A 92 17.22 6.32 -13.51
CA GLY A 92 16.88 7.71 -13.82
C GLY A 92 15.49 7.90 -14.43
N LYS A 93 14.57 6.95 -14.22
CA LYS A 93 13.18 6.96 -14.73
C LYS A 93 12.21 7.05 -13.56
N ASN A 94 12.16 8.19 -12.91
CA ASN A 94 11.30 8.39 -11.75
C ASN A 94 9.86 8.65 -12.19
N PRO A 95 8.85 8.02 -11.54
CA PRO A 95 7.47 8.49 -11.65
C PRO A 95 7.30 9.85 -10.98
N ASP A 96 6.25 10.58 -11.35
CA ASP A 96 5.93 11.88 -10.76
C ASP A 96 5.16 11.76 -9.45
N VAL A 97 4.25 10.77 -9.38
CA VAL A 97 3.40 10.50 -8.21
C VAL A 97 3.39 9.01 -7.90
N VAL A 98 3.53 8.66 -6.63
CA VAL A 98 3.55 7.27 -6.17
C VAL A 98 2.62 7.09 -4.98
N GLN A 99 1.77 6.08 -5.04
CA GLN A 99 0.99 5.63 -3.89
C GLN A 99 1.89 4.81 -2.95
N MET A 100 2.27 5.39 -1.82
CA MET A 100 3.18 4.75 -0.86
C MET A 100 2.40 4.14 0.31
N GLY A 101 2.75 2.92 0.70
CA GLY A 101 2.23 2.33 1.93
C GLY A 101 2.84 2.97 3.17
N TRP A 102 2.05 3.12 4.23
CA TRP A 102 2.48 3.78 5.47
C TRP A 102 3.78 3.19 6.06
N SER A 103 3.98 1.88 6.00
CA SER A 103 5.19 1.20 6.49
C SER A 103 6.47 1.54 5.70
N TYR A 104 6.34 2.18 4.54
CA TYR A 104 7.45 2.60 3.69
C TYR A 104 7.71 4.12 3.75
N LEU A 105 6.90 4.89 4.47
CA LEU A 105 7.02 6.36 4.51
C LEU A 105 8.33 6.81 5.17
N ASN A 106 8.76 6.19 6.26
CA ASN A 106 10.05 6.50 6.90
C ASN A 106 11.21 6.20 5.95
N TYR A 107 11.17 5.06 5.26
CA TYR A 107 12.16 4.75 4.24
C TYR A 107 12.19 5.81 3.14
N ALA A 108 11.02 6.23 2.66
CA ALA A 108 10.91 7.27 1.63
C ALA A 108 11.47 8.61 2.12
N ALA A 109 11.14 9.01 3.35
CA ALA A 109 11.63 10.24 3.95
C ALA A 109 13.16 10.29 4.08
N GLU A 110 13.78 9.17 4.41
CA GLU A 110 15.23 9.08 4.65
C GLU A 110 16.04 8.84 3.37
N ASN A 111 15.48 8.12 2.39
CA ASN A 111 16.26 7.56 1.28
C ASN A 111 15.84 8.04 -0.11
N LEU A 112 14.65 8.63 -0.25
CA LEU A 112 14.14 9.09 -1.54
C LEU A 112 14.10 10.61 -1.63
N LYS A 113 14.19 11.13 -2.85
CA LYS A 113 13.88 12.53 -3.12
C LYS A 113 12.36 12.69 -3.19
N TYR A 114 11.84 13.63 -2.44
CA TYR A 114 10.43 13.99 -2.44
C TYR A 114 10.27 15.51 -2.44
N THR A 115 9.06 15.95 -2.75
CA THR A 115 8.68 17.36 -2.64
C THR A 115 7.95 17.55 -1.31
N ASP A 116 8.37 18.55 -0.52
CA ASP A 116 7.56 19.02 0.61
C ASP A 116 6.30 19.70 0.04
N LEU A 117 5.15 19.12 0.33
CA LEU A 117 3.91 19.49 -0.33
C LEU A 117 3.35 20.82 0.18
N GLN A 118 3.49 21.14 1.46
CA GLN A 118 2.92 22.37 2.00
C GLN A 118 3.53 23.63 1.39
N PRO A 119 4.88 23.84 1.36
CA PRO A 119 5.49 24.97 0.68
C PRO A 119 5.23 24.96 -0.85
N MET A 120 5.11 23.80 -1.45
CA MET A 120 4.78 23.68 -2.86
C MET A 120 3.37 24.22 -3.15
N ILE A 121 2.37 23.81 -2.37
CA ILE A 121 0.98 24.30 -2.51
C ILE A 121 0.93 25.81 -2.29
N GLU A 122 1.54 26.32 -1.22
CA GLU A 122 1.57 27.76 -0.92
C GLU A 122 2.17 28.61 -2.04
N LYS A 123 3.17 28.06 -2.74
CA LYS A 123 3.85 28.74 -3.83
C LYS A 123 3.12 28.63 -5.18
N GLN A 124 2.59 27.45 -5.51
CA GLN A 124 2.06 27.14 -6.84
C GLN A 124 0.54 27.31 -6.93
N ALA A 125 -0.16 27.13 -5.80
CA ALA A 125 -1.61 27.24 -5.68
C ALA A 125 -1.96 27.96 -4.37
N PRO A 126 -1.64 29.26 -4.24
CA PRO A 126 -1.82 30.00 -2.98
C PRO A 126 -3.28 30.08 -2.51
N GLU A 127 -4.24 29.94 -3.43
CA GLU A 127 -5.67 29.81 -3.13
C GLU A 127 -5.97 28.53 -2.31
N ASP A 128 -5.20 27.48 -2.52
CA ASP A 128 -5.35 26.16 -1.87
C ASP A 128 -4.41 25.98 -0.65
N LYS A 129 -3.76 27.04 -0.19
CA LYS A 129 -2.77 26.97 0.92
C LYS A 129 -3.26 26.27 2.19
N ASN A 130 -4.57 26.31 2.45
CA ASN A 130 -5.20 25.69 3.59
C ASN A 130 -5.81 24.31 3.27
N PHE A 131 -5.73 23.85 2.03
CA PHE A 131 -6.43 22.64 1.57
C PHE A 131 -6.19 21.42 2.45
N LEU A 132 -4.94 21.15 2.80
CA LEU A 132 -4.60 20.00 3.66
C LEU A 132 -5.24 20.13 5.04
N LYS A 133 -5.12 21.30 5.67
CA LYS A 133 -5.67 21.57 7.00
C LYS A 133 -7.20 21.52 7.04
N GLU A 134 -7.86 21.96 5.99
CA GLU A 134 -9.33 22.03 5.92
C GLU A 134 -9.98 20.70 5.54
N ASN A 135 -9.25 19.83 4.82
CA ASN A 135 -9.82 18.60 4.27
C ASN A 135 -9.35 17.31 4.94
N TYR A 136 -8.34 17.38 5.80
CA TYR A 136 -7.79 16.21 6.49
C TYR A 136 -7.72 16.40 8.00
N LEU A 137 -7.95 15.32 8.74
CA LEU A 137 -7.72 15.30 10.18
C LEU A 137 -6.22 15.44 10.48
N PRO A 138 -5.82 16.24 11.48
CA PRO A 138 -4.41 16.47 11.79
C PRO A 138 -3.59 15.20 12.06
N ASN A 139 -4.18 14.25 12.80
CA ASN A 139 -3.54 12.97 13.09
C ASN A 139 -3.38 12.08 11.85
N VAL A 140 -4.20 12.27 10.83
CA VAL A 140 -4.11 11.57 9.55
C VAL A 140 -3.01 12.16 8.68
N LEU A 141 -2.92 13.51 8.62
CA LEU A 141 -1.81 14.19 7.93
C LEU A 141 -0.46 13.83 8.56
N ALA A 142 -0.40 13.74 9.89
CA ALA A 142 0.82 13.40 10.61
C ALA A 142 1.40 12.03 10.22
N LEU A 143 0.60 11.09 9.71
CA LEU A 143 1.09 9.80 9.21
C LEU A 143 2.04 9.93 8.00
N ALA A 144 1.95 11.03 7.26
CA ALA A 144 2.78 11.30 6.10
C ALA A 144 3.65 12.55 6.30
N GLN A 145 4.04 12.82 7.54
CA GLN A 145 5.01 13.85 7.90
C GLN A 145 6.32 13.23 8.36
N THR A 146 7.40 13.92 8.08
CA THR A 146 8.71 13.63 8.67
C THR A 146 8.80 14.18 10.09
N ASP A 147 9.80 13.73 10.85
CA ASP A 147 10.04 14.21 12.23
C ASP A 147 10.29 15.74 12.30
N ASP A 148 10.81 16.34 11.22
CA ASP A 148 11.03 17.78 11.09
C ASP A 148 9.80 18.52 10.50
N GLY A 149 8.67 17.84 10.36
CA GLY A 149 7.37 18.43 10.02
C GLY A 149 7.09 18.62 8.53
N LYS A 150 7.92 18.08 7.62
CA LYS A 150 7.65 18.16 6.18
C LYS A 150 6.52 17.21 5.78
N GLN A 151 5.60 17.68 4.96
CA GLN A 151 4.50 16.87 4.43
C GLN A 151 4.97 16.17 3.14
N ILE A 152 5.36 14.88 3.26
CA ILE A 152 5.92 14.10 2.13
C ILE A 152 4.86 13.38 1.29
N GLY A 153 3.62 13.36 1.75
CA GLY A 153 2.51 12.73 1.04
C GLY A 153 1.15 13.25 1.51
N ILE A 154 0.14 13.03 0.68
CA ILE A 154 -1.26 13.29 1.03
C ILE A 154 -1.93 11.94 1.29
N PRO A 155 -2.62 11.75 2.43
CA PRO A 155 -3.33 10.52 2.71
C PRO A 155 -4.38 10.23 1.63
N TYR A 156 -4.28 9.07 1.00
CA TYR A 156 -5.22 8.60 -0.03
C TYR A 156 -6.35 7.78 0.60
N SER A 157 -5.99 6.80 1.44
CA SER A 157 -6.93 5.95 2.16
C SER A 157 -6.31 5.45 3.44
N ILE A 158 -7.15 5.19 4.43
CA ILE A 158 -6.74 4.56 5.69
C ILE A 158 -7.57 3.31 5.86
N SER A 159 -6.89 2.21 6.12
CA SER A 159 -7.51 0.95 6.46
C SER A 159 -7.15 0.56 7.89
N VAL A 160 -8.14 0.05 8.61
CA VAL A 160 -7.94 -0.54 9.92
C VAL A 160 -8.42 -1.99 9.91
N PRO A 161 -7.77 -2.88 10.66
CA PRO A 161 -8.27 -4.24 10.85
C PRO A 161 -9.58 -4.21 11.63
N VAL A 162 -10.57 -4.92 11.12
CA VAL A 162 -11.85 -5.11 11.81
C VAL A 162 -12.23 -6.59 11.78
N LEU A 163 -13.07 -6.98 12.73
CA LEU A 163 -13.64 -8.31 12.79
C LEU A 163 -14.96 -8.33 12.02
N PHE A 164 -14.98 -8.99 10.87
CA PHE A 164 -16.22 -9.38 10.21
C PHE A 164 -16.69 -10.71 10.76
N TYR A 165 -18.00 -10.90 10.87
CA TYR A 165 -18.60 -12.16 11.29
C TYR A 165 -19.85 -12.47 10.46
N ASN A 166 -20.17 -13.74 10.35
CA ASN A 166 -21.37 -14.20 9.66
C ASN A 166 -22.53 -14.36 10.66
N PRO A 167 -23.59 -13.53 10.59
CA PRO A 167 -24.70 -13.58 11.54
C PRO A 167 -25.48 -14.90 11.51
N GLU A 168 -25.56 -15.56 10.35
CA GLU A 168 -26.25 -16.85 10.23
C GLU A 168 -25.50 -17.96 10.92
N ILE A 169 -24.16 -18.01 10.77
CA ILE A 169 -23.30 -18.95 11.48
C ILE A 169 -23.34 -18.69 12.99
N PHE A 170 -23.33 -17.41 13.42
CA PHE A 170 -23.48 -17.07 14.83
C PHE A 170 -24.78 -17.63 15.41
N THR A 171 -25.89 -17.36 14.74
CA THR A 171 -27.20 -17.89 15.15
C THR A 171 -27.22 -19.42 15.20
N ALA A 172 -26.69 -20.09 14.17
CA ALA A 172 -26.61 -21.54 14.11
C ALA A 172 -25.71 -22.14 15.21
N ALA A 173 -24.68 -21.39 15.63
CA ALA A 173 -23.80 -21.75 16.74
C ALA A 173 -24.41 -21.43 18.13
N GLY A 174 -25.57 -20.75 18.19
CA GLY A 174 -26.16 -20.30 19.46
C GLY A 174 -25.49 -19.07 20.04
N LEU A 175 -24.81 -18.27 19.21
CA LEU A 175 -24.25 -16.97 19.54
C LEU A 175 -25.23 -15.87 19.17
N ASP A 176 -25.22 -14.75 19.91
CA ASP A 176 -26.04 -13.59 19.60
C ASP A 176 -25.36 -12.72 18.53
N PRO A 177 -25.91 -12.61 17.31
CA PRO A 177 -25.33 -11.77 16.27
C PRO A 177 -25.42 -10.27 16.56
N ASN A 178 -26.23 -9.84 17.53
CA ASN A 178 -26.31 -8.44 17.94
C ASN A 178 -25.27 -8.07 19.03
N ASN A 179 -24.58 -9.07 19.57
CA ASN A 179 -23.53 -8.88 20.57
C ASN A 179 -22.25 -9.62 20.16
N PRO A 180 -21.56 -9.17 19.10
CA PRO A 180 -20.34 -9.81 18.62
C PRO A 180 -19.18 -9.70 19.63
N PRO A 181 -18.15 -10.56 19.51
CA PRO A 181 -16.97 -10.53 20.36
C PRO A 181 -16.29 -9.15 20.37
N LYS A 182 -15.89 -8.70 21.56
CA LYS A 182 -15.21 -7.42 21.80
C LYS A 182 -13.78 -7.58 22.26
N THR A 183 -13.40 -8.80 22.64
CA THR A 183 -12.06 -9.16 23.12
C THR A 183 -11.55 -10.40 22.40
N TRP A 184 -10.25 -10.57 22.36
CA TRP A 184 -9.64 -11.78 21.80
C TRP A 184 -10.09 -13.04 22.51
N LYS A 185 -10.30 -12.99 23.83
CA LYS A 185 -10.84 -14.11 24.60
C LYS A 185 -12.24 -14.52 24.11
N GLU A 186 -13.08 -13.56 23.82
CA GLU A 186 -14.42 -13.80 23.27
C GLU A 186 -14.35 -14.30 21.82
N VAL A 187 -13.41 -13.81 21.00
CA VAL A 187 -13.16 -14.34 19.65
C VAL A 187 -12.77 -15.81 19.69
N VAL A 188 -11.86 -16.21 20.59
CA VAL A 188 -11.45 -17.60 20.77
C VAL A 188 -12.64 -18.47 21.19
N SER A 189 -13.43 -18.00 22.17
CA SER A 189 -14.61 -18.71 22.66
C SER A 189 -15.67 -18.89 21.55
N ALA A 190 -15.94 -17.82 20.80
CA ALA A 190 -16.89 -17.87 19.68
C ALA A 190 -16.39 -18.80 18.57
N ALA A 191 -15.10 -18.74 18.21
CA ALA A 191 -14.50 -19.60 17.21
C ALA A 191 -14.65 -21.09 17.56
N LYS A 192 -14.39 -21.45 18.83
CA LYS A 192 -14.59 -22.81 19.35
C LYS A 192 -16.05 -23.23 19.26
N GLN A 193 -16.99 -22.39 19.73
CA GLN A 193 -18.43 -22.68 19.71
C GLN A 193 -18.94 -22.87 18.29
N ILE A 194 -18.52 -22.03 17.34
CA ILE A 194 -18.86 -22.15 15.92
C ILE A 194 -18.41 -23.53 15.41
N LYS A 195 -17.15 -23.91 15.66
CA LYS A 195 -16.62 -25.21 15.24
C LYS A 195 -17.40 -26.37 15.79
N GLU A 196 -17.66 -26.38 17.10
CA GLU A 196 -18.36 -27.46 17.81
C GLU A 196 -19.82 -27.57 17.37
N LYS A 197 -20.53 -26.48 17.13
CA LYS A 197 -21.96 -26.48 16.84
C LYS A 197 -22.32 -26.62 15.38
N THR A 198 -21.46 -26.09 14.50
CA THR A 198 -21.77 -26.02 13.06
C THR A 198 -20.83 -26.80 12.17
N GLY A 199 -19.65 -27.20 12.68
CA GLY A 199 -18.58 -27.80 11.90
C GLY A 199 -17.79 -26.81 11.04
N ASN A 200 -18.25 -25.56 10.92
CA ASN A 200 -17.55 -24.52 10.18
C ASN A 200 -16.25 -24.11 10.89
N MET A 201 -15.32 -23.52 10.14
CA MET A 201 -14.16 -22.88 10.76
C MET A 201 -14.60 -21.63 11.53
N GLY A 202 -14.03 -21.41 12.71
CA GLY A 202 -14.43 -20.35 13.59
C GLY A 202 -13.84 -18.99 13.22
N PHE A 203 -12.53 -18.96 12.91
CA PHE A 203 -11.80 -17.71 12.75
C PHE A 203 -10.69 -17.81 11.69
N PHE A 204 -10.47 -16.72 10.96
CA PHE A 204 -9.33 -16.50 10.09
C PHE A 204 -8.79 -15.08 10.29
N MET A 205 -7.49 -14.93 10.38
CA MET A 205 -6.83 -13.65 10.39
C MET A 205 -6.01 -13.48 9.11
N GLN A 206 -6.23 -12.38 8.41
CA GLN A 206 -5.37 -12.01 7.30
C GLN A 206 -3.97 -11.71 7.82
N GLU A 207 -3.04 -12.64 7.68
CA GLU A 207 -1.68 -12.52 8.21
C GLU A 207 -0.58 -12.54 7.14
N TYR A 208 -0.95 -12.92 5.90
CA TYR A 208 -0.02 -13.03 4.81
C TYR A 208 0.25 -11.67 4.14
N ALA A 209 1.49 -11.46 3.74
CA ALA A 209 1.98 -10.37 2.91
C ALA A 209 2.05 -8.98 3.56
N ASP A 210 1.52 -8.76 4.76
CA ASP A 210 1.58 -7.47 5.42
C ASP A 210 1.71 -7.63 6.94
N ASN A 211 2.65 -6.91 7.55
CA ASN A 211 2.82 -6.87 9.01
C ASN A 211 1.73 -6.03 9.73
N TRP A 212 0.82 -5.48 9.00
CA TRP A 212 -0.26 -4.61 9.45
C TRP A 212 -1.27 -5.31 10.38
N THR A 213 -1.75 -6.51 10.04
CA THR A 213 -2.61 -7.29 10.93
C THR A 213 -1.83 -7.89 12.10
N GLN A 214 -0.55 -8.21 11.90
CA GLN A 214 0.35 -8.65 12.97
C GLN A 214 0.56 -7.55 14.00
N GLN A 215 0.76 -6.31 13.57
CA GLN A 215 0.80 -5.16 14.46
C GLN A 215 -0.51 -5.04 15.26
N ALA A 216 -1.65 -5.14 14.59
CA ALA A 216 -2.94 -5.01 15.24
C ALA A 216 -3.16 -6.04 16.36
N ILE A 217 -2.80 -7.31 16.14
CA ILE A 217 -2.96 -8.31 17.20
C ILE A 217 -1.96 -8.14 18.34
N ILE A 218 -0.71 -7.76 18.04
CA ILE A 218 0.31 -7.53 19.07
C ILE A 218 -0.11 -6.33 19.94
N GLU A 219 -0.43 -5.19 19.33
CA GLU A 219 -0.76 -3.96 20.06
C GLU A 219 -2.09 -4.06 20.81
N SER A 220 -3.10 -4.75 20.25
CA SER A 220 -4.36 -5.01 20.96
C SER A 220 -4.24 -6.00 22.12
N ASN A 221 -3.13 -6.74 22.21
CA ASN A 221 -2.78 -7.58 23.37
C ASN A 221 -1.81 -6.87 24.34
N GLY A 222 -1.55 -5.59 24.16
CA GLY A 222 -0.70 -4.77 25.05
C GLY A 222 0.79 -4.81 24.71
N GLY A 223 1.17 -5.44 23.59
CA GLY A 223 2.54 -5.39 23.05
C GLY A 223 2.78 -4.14 22.21
N SER A 224 3.94 -4.06 21.59
CA SER A 224 4.30 -3.01 20.63
C SER A 224 5.17 -3.58 19.52
N MET A 225 5.03 -3.05 18.31
CA MET A 225 5.93 -3.39 17.20
C MET A 225 7.29 -2.71 17.33
N LEU A 226 7.33 -1.52 17.89
CA LEU A 226 8.52 -0.70 18.02
C LEU A 226 8.68 -0.20 19.46
N LYS A 227 9.93 -0.04 19.90
CA LYS A 227 10.28 0.59 21.18
C LYS A 227 11.39 1.62 20.99
N ASN A 228 11.37 2.69 21.79
CA ASN A 228 12.44 3.67 21.80
C ASN A 228 13.38 3.36 22.99
N GLU A 229 14.62 3.03 22.70
CA GLU A 229 15.68 2.80 23.69
C GLU A 229 16.86 3.73 23.44
N GLY A 230 17.06 4.68 24.34
CA GLY A 230 18.16 5.65 24.27
C GLY A 230 18.10 6.54 23.01
N GLY A 231 16.90 6.94 22.58
CA GLY A 231 16.68 7.77 21.40
C GLY A 231 16.79 7.00 20.07
N LYS A 232 16.87 5.67 20.10
CA LYS A 232 16.88 4.81 18.91
C LYS A 232 15.64 3.95 18.87
N VAL A 233 15.00 3.92 17.71
CA VAL A 233 13.87 3.01 17.44
C VAL A 233 14.42 1.60 17.24
N LYS A 234 13.85 0.63 17.95
CA LYS A 234 14.18 -0.79 17.88
C LYS A 234 12.93 -1.63 17.73
N ALA A 235 13.08 -2.90 17.37
CA ALA A 235 12.01 -3.88 17.43
C ALA A 235 11.46 -3.96 18.86
N GLY A 236 10.13 -3.90 19.01
CA GLY A 236 9.42 -3.93 20.27
C GLY A 236 8.60 -5.19 20.51
N PHE A 237 8.57 -6.10 19.55
CA PHE A 237 7.75 -7.32 19.59
C PHE A 237 8.45 -8.54 20.25
N ASP A 238 9.62 -8.36 20.83
CA ASP A 238 10.34 -9.37 21.61
C ASP A 238 9.88 -9.40 23.09
N THR A 239 8.56 -9.38 23.31
CA THR A 239 7.93 -9.30 24.62
C THR A 239 6.95 -10.47 24.87
N PRO A 240 6.64 -10.77 26.16
CA PRO A 240 5.64 -11.80 26.49
C PRO A 240 4.27 -11.50 25.87
N GLU A 241 3.86 -10.23 25.78
CA GLU A 241 2.57 -9.80 25.23
C GLU A 241 2.49 -10.09 23.72
N ALA A 242 3.55 -9.80 22.97
CA ALA A 242 3.63 -10.12 21.55
C ALA A 242 3.66 -11.66 21.33
N ALA A 243 4.43 -12.39 22.14
CA ALA A 243 4.44 -13.85 22.10
C ALA A 243 3.04 -14.43 22.39
N ALA A 244 2.32 -13.89 23.37
CA ALA A 244 0.97 -14.31 23.70
C ALA A 244 -0.03 -14.04 22.56
N ALA A 245 0.13 -12.94 21.82
CA ALA A 245 -0.69 -12.62 20.66
C ALA A 245 -0.56 -13.70 19.55
N TYR A 246 0.67 -14.11 19.24
CA TYR A 246 0.89 -15.19 18.27
C TYR A 246 0.48 -16.54 18.80
N GLN A 247 0.69 -16.82 20.09
CA GLN A 247 0.29 -18.07 20.72
C GLN A 247 -1.23 -18.26 20.64
N LEU A 248 -1.99 -17.19 20.83
CA LEU A 248 -3.46 -17.21 20.69
C LEU A 248 -3.89 -17.69 19.29
N LEU A 249 -3.27 -17.17 18.23
CA LEU A 249 -3.55 -17.63 16.86
C LEU A 249 -3.11 -19.08 16.64
N ALA A 250 -1.92 -19.43 17.11
CA ALA A 250 -1.39 -20.79 16.99
C ALA A 250 -2.27 -21.82 17.71
N ASP A 251 -2.76 -21.49 18.90
CA ASP A 251 -3.66 -22.37 19.67
C ASP A 251 -5.01 -22.54 18.95
N MET A 252 -5.60 -21.49 18.41
CA MET A 252 -6.84 -21.61 17.62
C MET A 252 -6.66 -22.53 16.40
N VAL A 253 -5.52 -22.46 15.71
CA VAL A 253 -5.21 -23.33 14.57
C VAL A 253 -5.00 -24.77 15.05
N LYS A 254 -4.21 -24.97 16.09
CA LYS A 254 -3.95 -26.29 16.69
C LYS A 254 -5.22 -26.98 17.17
N ASP A 255 -6.14 -26.23 17.76
CA ASP A 255 -7.42 -26.74 18.26
C ASP A 255 -8.46 -26.93 17.15
N GLY A 256 -8.11 -26.60 15.90
CA GLY A 256 -9.00 -26.75 14.74
C GLY A 256 -10.11 -25.70 14.65
N ASN A 257 -10.02 -24.63 15.43
CA ASN A 257 -11.00 -23.53 15.47
C ASN A 257 -10.60 -22.37 14.59
N GLY A 258 -9.31 -22.19 14.32
CA GLY A 258 -8.71 -21.17 13.46
C GLY A 258 -8.22 -21.76 12.14
N LEU A 259 -8.28 -20.96 11.09
CA LEU A 259 -7.75 -21.29 9.77
C LEU A 259 -6.39 -20.60 9.57
N HIS A 260 -5.35 -21.37 9.28
CA HIS A 260 -4.07 -20.88 8.80
C HIS A 260 -3.99 -21.13 7.30
N ALA A 261 -4.10 -20.09 6.48
CA ALA A 261 -4.23 -20.17 5.04
C ALA A 261 -3.76 -18.88 4.36
N THR A 262 -3.62 -18.92 3.06
CA THR A 262 -3.43 -17.68 2.28
C THR A 262 -4.65 -16.77 2.39
N ASN A 263 -4.48 -15.49 2.09
CA ASN A 263 -5.59 -14.53 2.10
C ASN A 263 -6.73 -14.97 1.15
N GLU A 264 -6.37 -15.46 -0.02
CA GLU A 264 -7.35 -15.95 -1.00
C GLU A 264 -8.17 -17.13 -0.46
N GLU A 265 -7.51 -18.15 0.10
CA GLU A 265 -8.18 -19.32 0.69
C GLU A 265 -9.08 -18.93 1.86
N GLY A 266 -8.62 -17.99 2.72
CA GLY A 266 -9.42 -17.49 3.84
C GLY A 266 -10.70 -16.78 3.36
N PHE A 267 -10.61 -15.93 2.35
CA PHE A 267 -11.79 -15.28 1.77
C PHE A 267 -12.69 -16.24 1.01
N GLN A 268 -12.13 -17.22 0.29
CA GLN A 268 -12.91 -18.28 -0.34
C GLN A 268 -13.65 -19.15 0.67
N ALA A 269 -13.17 -19.27 1.90
CA ALA A 269 -13.89 -19.93 2.98
C ALA A 269 -14.98 -19.04 3.58
N TYR A 270 -14.76 -17.73 3.68
CA TYR A 270 -15.70 -16.79 4.29
C TYR A 270 -16.92 -16.50 3.41
N LEU A 271 -16.70 -16.16 2.14
CA LEU A 271 -17.75 -15.74 1.21
C LEU A 271 -18.90 -16.78 1.06
N PRO A 272 -18.66 -18.09 0.93
CA PRO A 272 -19.71 -19.09 0.85
C PRO A 272 -20.26 -19.53 2.22
N GLY A 273 -19.92 -18.84 3.31
CA GLY A 273 -20.44 -19.15 4.63
C GLY A 273 -19.83 -20.40 5.29
N LYS A 274 -18.56 -20.71 5.04
CA LYS A 274 -17.82 -21.82 5.69
C LYS A 274 -16.89 -21.37 6.81
N LEU A 275 -16.88 -20.06 7.09
CA LEU A 275 -16.03 -19.43 8.10
C LEU A 275 -16.85 -18.41 8.89
N GLY A 276 -16.83 -18.52 10.21
CA GLY A 276 -17.65 -17.70 11.10
C GLY A 276 -17.16 -16.28 11.25
N MET A 277 -15.85 -16.08 11.35
CA MET A 277 -15.25 -14.76 11.57
C MET A 277 -13.98 -14.58 10.76
N VAL A 278 -13.75 -13.36 10.30
CA VAL A 278 -12.50 -12.95 9.63
C VAL A 278 -12.04 -11.58 10.14
N CYS A 279 -10.77 -11.48 10.49
CA CYS A 279 -10.12 -10.21 10.79
C CYS A 279 -9.35 -9.73 9.55
N THR A 280 -9.78 -8.61 8.97
CA THR A 280 -9.22 -8.07 7.72
C THR A 280 -9.51 -6.58 7.59
N THR A 281 -9.13 -6.00 6.45
CA THR A 281 -9.35 -4.60 6.08
C THR A 281 -10.85 -4.28 5.88
N ILE A 282 -11.24 -3.05 6.23
CA ILE A 282 -12.55 -2.50 5.87
C ILE A 282 -12.75 -2.25 4.37
N GLY A 283 -11.68 -2.35 3.58
CA GLY A 283 -11.69 -2.12 2.12
C GLY A 283 -11.92 -3.40 1.29
N LYS A 284 -12.46 -4.46 1.88
CA LYS A 284 -12.80 -5.73 1.19
C LYS A 284 -14.29 -5.83 0.89
#